data_3aebfa59c91f6b9b9a94fad915d3bd33
#
_entry.id   3aebfa59c91f6b9b9a94fad915d3bd33
#
_cell.length_a   1.000
_cell.length_b   1.000
_cell.length_c   1.000
_cell.angle_alpha   90.00
_cell.angle_beta   90.00
_cell.angle_gamma   90.00
#
_symmetry.space_group_name_H-M   'P 1'
#
loop_
_entity.id
_entity.type
_entity.pdbx_description
1 polymer ?
#
loop_
_entity_poly.entity_id
_entity_poly.type
_entity_poly.pdbx_seq_one_letter_code
_entity_poly.pdbx_strand_id
1 'polypeptide(L)'
;EQIADLAAYHSLFYSQSKVGHKPATGASYGLSDQDIPLRPLVKVHPVTQRPALFIGRHAYGIPGLSEAESEALLERLTAFACQPPRVFAHTWQPGDVVMWDNRCVLHRARPYDYAKPRVMRHVRVAGDPITEAGIIA
;
A
#
# COMPACT_ATOMS: atom_id res chain seq x y z
N GLU A 1 11.97 8.08 14.28
CA GLU A 1 13.43 8.15 14.03
C GLU A 1 14.01 6.81 13.58
N GLN A 2 13.68 5.69 14.22
CA GLN A 2 14.30 4.36 13.94
C GLN A 2 14.07 3.81 12.52
N ILE A 3 13.11 4.31 11.76
CA ILE A 3 12.73 3.79 10.43
C ILE A 3 12.84 4.85 9.33
N ALA A 4 13.34 6.05 9.65
CA ALA A 4 13.34 7.17 8.70
C ALA A 4 14.18 6.89 7.45
N ASP A 5 15.26 6.16 7.62
CA ASP A 5 16.21 5.83 6.56
C ASP A 5 15.99 4.42 5.97
N LEU A 6 14.97 3.70 6.43
CA LEU A 6 14.66 2.39 5.92
C LEU A 6 13.76 2.46 4.69
N ALA A 7 13.96 1.50 3.78
CA ALA A 7 13.18 1.32 2.58
C ALA A 7 12.79 -0.15 2.42
N ALA A 8 11.70 -0.43 1.70
CA ALA A 8 11.27 -1.78 1.39
C ALA A 8 10.95 -1.90 -0.11
N TYR A 9 11.05 -3.10 -0.64
CA TYR A 9 10.58 -3.42 -1.98
C TYR A 9 9.05 -3.45 -2.00
N HIS A 10 8.44 -2.99 -3.10
CA HIS A 10 7.00 -2.94 -3.25
C HIS A 10 6.55 -3.71 -4.50
N SER A 11 5.79 -4.79 -4.31
CA SER A 11 5.31 -5.64 -5.40
C SER A 11 3.86 -6.07 -5.20
N LEU A 12 3.03 -5.84 -6.21
CA LEU A 12 1.68 -6.39 -6.25
C LEU A 12 1.71 -7.91 -6.42
N PHE A 13 2.70 -8.45 -7.12
CA PHE A 13 2.93 -9.89 -7.22
C PHE A 13 3.09 -10.53 -5.85
N TYR A 14 3.99 -9.98 -5.03
CA TYR A 14 4.20 -10.42 -3.67
C TYR A 14 2.90 -10.37 -2.85
N SER A 15 2.18 -9.27 -2.94
CA SER A 15 0.89 -9.08 -2.28
C SER A 15 -0.14 -10.14 -2.67
N GLN A 16 -0.21 -10.50 -3.95
CA GLN A 16 -1.15 -11.50 -4.44
C GLN A 16 -0.74 -12.92 -4.05
N SER A 17 0.55 -13.24 -4.10
CA SER A 17 1.06 -14.55 -3.69
C SER A 17 0.76 -14.86 -2.24
N LYS A 18 0.82 -13.89 -1.35
CA LYS A 18 0.46 -14.05 0.09
C LYS A 18 -1.00 -14.47 0.32
N VAL A 19 -1.88 -14.24 -0.62
CA VAL A 19 -3.29 -14.68 -0.55
C VAL A 19 -3.60 -15.86 -1.49
N GLY A 20 -2.55 -16.55 -1.95
CA GLY A 20 -2.69 -17.73 -2.79
C GLY A 20 -3.02 -17.43 -4.26
N HIS A 21 -2.99 -16.17 -4.67
CA HIS A 21 -3.22 -15.76 -6.05
C HIS A 21 -1.90 -15.73 -6.81
N LYS A 22 -1.88 -16.35 -8.00
CA LYS A 22 -0.75 -16.28 -8.93
C LYS A 22 -1.18 -15.51 -10.18
N PRO A 23 -1.19 -14.19 -10.17
CA PRO A 23 -1.59 -13.41 -11.33
C PRO A 23 -0.58 -13.59 -12.46
N ALA A 24 -1.06 -13.61 -13.71
CA ALA A 24 -0.18 -13.54 -14.86
C ALA A 24 0.46 -12.14 -14.96
N THR A 25 1.73 -12.08 -15.34
CA THR A 25 2.44 -10.84 -15.63
C THR A 25 1.68 -10.01 -16.66
N GLY A 26 1.53 -8.72 -16.42
CA GLY A 26 0.81 -7.82 -17.32
C GLY A 26 -0.72 -7.95 -17.28
N ALA A 27 -1.29 -8.82 -16.45
CA ALA A 27 -2.74 -9.02 -16.35
C ALA A 27 -3.50 -7.81 -15.80
N SER A 28 -2.84 -6.94 -15.07
CA SER A 28 -3.42 -5.68 -14.57
C SER A 28 -2.34 -4.67 -14.20
N TYR A 29 -2.77 -3.44 -13.90
CA TYR A 29 -1.88 -2.38 -13.45
C TYR A 29 -1.03 -2.80 -12.25
N GLY A 30 0.28 -2.60 -12.36
CA GLY A 30 1.26 -2.91 -11.32
C GLY A 30 1.66 -4.38 -11.22
N LEU A 31 1.14 -5.27 -12.09
CA LEU A 31 1.59 -6.64 -12.26
C LEU A 31 2.64 -6.69 -13.39
N SER A 32 3.79 -6.13 -13.13
CA SER A 32 4.93 -6.07 -14.04
C SER A 32 6.03 -6.98 -13.52
N ASP A 33 6.80 -7.56 -14.42
CA ASP A 33 8.06 -8.27 -14.19
C ASP A 33 9.28 -7.34 -14.24
N GLN A 34 9.03 -6.05 -14.43
CA GLN A 34 10.07 -5.02 -14.38
C GLN A 34 10.63 -4.86 -12.97
N ASP A 35 11.73 -4.11 -12.87
CA ASP A 35 12.43 -3.85 -11.62
C ASP A 35 11.46 -3.43 -10.50
N ILE A 36 11.54 -4.18 -9.41
CA ILE A 36 10.68 -3.93 -8.26
C ILE A 36 11.19 -2.69 -7.54
N PRO A 37 10.38 -1.63 -7.43
CA PRO A 37 10.85 -0.38 -6.85
C PRO A 37 11.12 -0.53 -5.35
N LEU A 38 12.28 -0.02 -4.93
CA LEU A 38 12.59 0.22 -3.54
C LEU A 38 11.99 1.57 -3.13
N ARG A 39 11.25 1.61 -2.02
CA ARG A 39 10.56 2.82 -1.57
C ARG A 39 10.80 3.07 -0.08
N PRO A 40 10.98 4.33 0.34
CA PRO A 40 11.18 4.64 1.75
C PRO A 40 9.97 4.23 2.58
N LEU A 41 10.19 3.72 3.79
CA LEU A 41 9.11 3.41 4.73
C LEU A 41 8.39 4.66 5.23
N VAL A 42 9.05 5.80 5.21
CA VAL A 42 8.49 7.11 5.57
C VAL A 42 8.61 8.03 4.36
N LYS A 43 7.49 8.44 3.81
CA LYS A 43 7.43 9.46 2.75
C LYS A 43 6.89 10.77 3.31
N VAL A 44 7.50 11.87 2.93
CA VAL A 44 6.96 13.21 3.20
C VAL A 44 5.97 13.56 2.09
N HIS A 45 4.74 13.85 2.48
CA HIS A 45 3.71 14.22 1.52
C HIS A 45 4.05 15.56 0.84
N PRO A 46 4.12 15.64 -0.51
CA PRO A 46 4.69 16.79 -1.20
C PRO A 46 3.91 18.11 -0.98
N VAL A 47 2.62 18.03 -0.72
CA VAL A 47 1.78 19.21 -0.50
C VAL A 47 1.70 19.60 0.97
N THR A 48 1.42 18.63 1.84
CA THR A 48 1.18 18.91 3.27
C THR A 48 2.44 18.88 4.13
N GLN A 49 3.57 18.41 3.58
CA GLN A 49 4.85 18.22 4.25
C GLN A 49 4.77 17.31 5.50
N ARG A 50 3.71 16.55 5.63
CA ARG A 50 3.55 15.60 6.75
C ARG A 50 4.21 14.25 6.40
N PRO A 51 4.98 13.68 7.32
CA PRO A 51 5.50 12.33 7.15
C PRO A 51 4.36 11.31 7.27
N ALA A 52 4.36 10.32 6.40
CA ALA A 52 3.42 9.21 6.38
C ALA A 52 4.15 7.88 6.21
N LEU A 53 3.64 6.82 6.83
CA LEU A 53 4.14 5.48 6.59
C LEU A 53 3.74 5.03 5.17
N PHE A 54 4.73 4.63 4.39
CA PHE A 54 4.54 4.09 3.05
C PHE A 54 4.79 2.57 3.07
N ILE A 55 3.83 1.85 3.60
CA ILE A 55 3.85 0.41 3.86
C ILE A 55 2.57 -0.23 3.32
N GLY A 56 2.42 -1.52 3.55
CA GLY A 56 1.21 -2.25 3.20
C GLY A 56 1.53 -3.69 2.83
N ARG A 57 0.53 -4.46 2.43
CA ARG A 57 0.69 -5.88 2.10
C ARG A 57 1.65 -6.14 0.92
N HIS A 58 1.91 -5.15 0.10
CA HIS A 58 2.82 -5.22 -1.04
C HIS A 58 4.27 -4.85 -0.69
N ALA A 59 4.52 -4.39 0.54
CA ALA A 59 5.87 -4.10 1.02
C ALA A 59 6.54 -5.36 1.57
N TYR A 60 7.81 -5.57 1.24
CA TYR A 60 8.62 -6.69 1.71
C TYR A 60 10.11 -6.40 1.58
N GLY A 61 10.95 -7.20 2.25
CA GLY A 61 12.38 -7.16 2.09
C GLY A 61 12.99 -5.77 2.32
N ILE A 62 13.48 -5.52 3.53
CA ILE A 62 14.16 -4.27 3.88
C ILE A 62 15.67 -4.52 3.74
N PRO A 63 16.38 -3.79 2.86
CA PRO A 63 17.83 -3.95 2.72
C PRO A 63 18.56 -3.85 4.08
N GLY A 64 19.45 -4.80 4.33
CA GLY A 64 20.21 -4.87 5.59
C GLY A 64 19.52 -5.66 6.70
N LEU A 65 18.26 -6.09 6.53
CA LEU A 65 17.55 -6.98 7.45
C LEU A 65 17.31 -8.34 6.80
N SER A 66 17.25 -9.37 7.62
CA SER A 66 16.77 -10.69 7.19
C SER A 66 15.28 -10.62 6.77
N GLU A 67 14.82 -11.64 6.04
CA GLU A 67 13.41 -11.75 5.65
C GLU A 67 12.48 -11.72 6.86
N ALA A 68 12.78 -12.50 7.90
CA ALA A 68 11.98 -12.56 9.12
C ALA A 68 11.95 -11.21 9.89
N GLU A 69 13.07 -10.52 9.98
CA GLU A 69 13.13 -9.19 10.61
C GLU A 69 12.34 -8.16 9.82
N SER A 70 12.47 -8.19 8.48
CA SER A 70 11.72 -7.31 7.57
C SER A 70 10.22 -7.53 7.73
N GLU A 71 9.77 -8.77 7.73
CA GLU A 71 8.35 -9.13 7.87
C GLU A 71 7.82 -8.69 9.24
N ALA A 72 8.52 -9.00 10.31
CA ALA A 72 8.12 -8.61 11.66
C ALA A 72 8.03 -7.10 11.85
N LEU A 73 8.96 -6.33 11.26
CA LEU A 73 8.92 -4.87 11.31
C LEU A 73 7.73 -4.32 10.52
N LEU A 74 7.51 -4.78 9.28
CA LEU A 74 6.41 -4.32 8.43
C LEU A 74 5.03 -4.67 9.03
N GLU A 75 4.89 -5.83 9.66
CA GLU A 75 3.69 -6.21 10.39
C GLU A 75 3.41 -5.30 11.58
N ARG A 76 4.42 -5.02 12.40
CA ARG A 76 4.28 -4.10 13.54
C ARG A 76 3.88 -2.69 13.10
N LEU A 77 4.50 -2.18 12.03
CA LEU A 77 4.16 -0.86 11.48
C LEU A 77 2.74 -0.83 10.93
N THR A 78 2.32 -1.89 10.24
CA THR A 78 0.96 -2.01 9.72
C THR A 78 -0.05 -2.11 10.87
N ALA A 79 0.21 -2.91 11.88
CA ALA A 79 -0.63 -3.01 13.07
C ALA A 79 -0.74 -1.66 13.80
N PHE A 80 0.37 -0.93 13.93
CA PHE A 80 0.36 0.42 14.50
C PHE A 80 -0.51 1.38 13.69
N ALA A 81 -0.38 1.38 12.35
CA ALA A 81 -1.15 2.27 11.48
C ALA A 81 -2.65 1.94 11.49
N CYS A 82 -3.00 0.66 11.65
CA CYS A 82 -4.36 0.14 11.54
C CYS A 82 -5.11 -0.03 12.87
N GLN A 83 -4.79 0.74 13.90
CA GLN A 83 -5.50 0.74 15.19
C GLN A 83 -6.14 2.10 15.50
N PRO A 84 -7.19 2.13 16.34
CA PRO A 84 -7.78 3.39 16.80
C PRO A 84 -6.74 4.32 17.43
N PRO A 85 -6.90 5.65 17.28
CA PRO A 85 -7.95 6.37 16.56
C PRO A 85 -7.66 6.57 15.06
N ARG A 86 -6.66 5.90 14.48
CA ARG A 86 -6.18 6.10 13.10
C ARG A 86 -7.04 5.42 12.03
N VAL A 87 -8.04 4.65 12.43
CA VAL A 87 -8.88 3.90 11.49
C VAL A 87 -10.21 4.61 11.28
N PHE A 88 -10.51 4.93 10.02
CA PHE A 88 -11.82 5.34 9.57
C PHE A 88 -12.49 4.17 8.84
N ALA A 89 -13.74 3.86 9.19
CA ALA A 89 -14.51 2.81 8.54
C ALA A 89 -15.77 3.43 7.91
N HIS A 90 -15.89 3.31 6.59
CA HIS A 90 -17.04 3.77 5.84
C HIS A 90 -18.01 2.62 5.56
N THR A 91 -19.30 2.84 5.80
CA THR A 91 -20.38 1.93 5.41
C THR A 91 -21.06 2.51 4.18
N TRP A 92 -20.91 1.83 3.05
CA TRP A 92 -21.38 2.31 1.76
C TRP A 92 -22.90 2.39 1.65
N GLN A 93 -23.39 3.49 1.11
CA GLN A 93 -24.75 3.70 0.68
C GLN A 93 -24.77 3.93 -0.85
N PRO A 94 -25.86 3.60 -1.57
CA PRO A 94 -26.01 3.97 -2.96
C PRO A 94 -25.87 5.48 -3.16
N GLY A 95 -24.98 5.88 -4.08
CA GLY A 95 -24.68 7.29 -4.37
C GLY A 95 -23.49 7.86 -3.61
N ASP A 96 -22.91 7.13 -2.66
CA ASP A 96 -21.72 7.59 -1.95
C ASP A 96 -20.52 7.72 -2.88
N VAL A 97 -19.73 8.76 -2.63
CA VAL A 97 -18.42 8.99 -3.24
C VAL A 97 -17.38 9.11 -2.13
N VAL A 98 -16.34 8.28 -2.19
CA VAL A 98 -15.22 8.35 -1.26
C VAL A 98 -13.94 8.62 -2.06
N MET A 99 -13.19 9.62 -1.64
CA MET A 99 -11.91 9.97 -2.21
C MET A 99 -10.83 9.90 -1.14
N TRP A 100 -9.68 9.33 -1.48
CA TRP A 100 -8.52 9.27 -0.59
C TRP A 100 -7.22 9.44 -1.35
N ASP A 101 -6.19 9.85 -0.64
CA ASP A 101 -4.85 10.00 -1.17
C ASP A 101 -3.99 8.77 -0.82
N ASN A 102 -3.63 8.00 -1.83
CA ASN A 102 -2.80 6.78 -1.66
C ASN A 102 -1.38 7.07 -1.14
N ARG A 103 -0.94 8.32 -1.16
CA ARG A 103 0.39 8.70 -0.67
C ARG A 103 0.50 8.68 0.85
N CYS A 104 -0.62 8.74 1.55
CA CYS A 104 -0.63 8.89 3.00
C CYS A 104 -1.66 8.01 3.74
N VAL A 105 -2.43 7.18 3.03
CA VAL A 105 -3.40 6.28 3.66
C VAL A 105 -3.24 4.83 3.21
N LEU A 106 -3.45 3.92 4.13
CA LEU A 106 -3.71 2.51 3.86
C LEU A 106 -5.22 2.30 3.72
N HIS A 107 -5.62 1.49 2.78
CA HIS A 107 -7.04 1.18 2.59
C HIS A 107 -7.25 -0.31 2.28
N ARG A 108 -8.40 -0.82 2.65
CA ARG A 108 -8.85 -2.17 2.29
C ARG A 108 -10.36 -2.25 2.19
N ALA A 109 -10.86 -3.11 1.32
CA ALA A 109 -12.25 -3.54 1.37
C ALA A 109 -12.46 -4.46 2.58
N ARG A 110 -13.60 -4.31 3.25
CA ARG A 110 -14.06 -5.27 4.26
C ARG A 110 -14.94 -6.33 3.59
N PRO A 111 -15.06 -7.53 4.18
CA PRO A 111 -16.02 -8.53 3.73
C PRO A 111 -17.42 -7.95 3.63
N TYR A 112 -18.17 -8.35 2.63
CA TYR A 112 -19.56 -7.95 2.41
C TYR A 112 -20.39 -9.18 2.03
N ASP A 113 -21.71 -9.03 2.07
CA ASP A 113 -22.63 -10.09 1.70
C ASP A 113 -22.64 -10.28 0.17
N TYR A 114 -22.04 -11.35 -0.30
CA TYR A 114 -21.93 -11.67 -1.74
C TYR A 114 -23.30 -12.00 -2.39
N ALA A 115 -24.35 -12.25 -1.61
CA ALA A 115 -25.69 -12.45 -2.14
C ALA A 115 -26.35 -11.12 -2.56
N LYS A 116 -25.79 -9.98 -2.17
CA LYS A 116 -26.28 -8.64 -2.52
C LYS A 116 -25.48 -8.05 -3.68
N PRO A 117 -26.15 -7.40 -4.64
CA PRO A 117 -25.45 -6.73 -5.73
C PRO A 117 -24.60 -5.59 -5.17
N ARG A 118 -23.34 -5.52 -5.64
CA ARG A 118 -22.40 -4.46 -5.31
C ARG A 118 -21.73 -3.96 -6.58
N VAL A 119 -22.11 -2.79 -7.03
CA VAL A 119 -21.52 -2.14 -8.20
C VAL A 119 -20.69 -0.95 -7.72
N MET A 120 -19.37 -1.01 -7.96
CA MET A 120 -18.45 0.06 -7.59
C MET A 120 -17.80 0.61 -8.86
N ARG A 121 -17.74 1.93 -8.97
CA ARG A 121 -16.94 2.61 -9.98
C ARG A 121 -15.68 3.15 -9.33
N HIS A 122 -14.57 3.04 -10.03
CA HIS A 122 -13.27 3.39 -9.50
C HIS A 122 -12.48 4.18 -10.54
N VAL A 123 -11.97 5.32 -10.12
CA VAL A 123 -11.07 6.18 -10.91
C VAL A 123 -9.81 6.43 -10.13
N ARG A 124 -8.71 6.59 -10.83
CA ARG A 124 -7.42 7.00 -10.26
C ARG A 124 -6.94 8.26 -10.95
N VAL A 125 -6.40 9.16 -10.15
CA VAL A 125 -5.65 10.31 -10.64
C VAL A 125 -4.18 9.95 -10.54
N ALA A 126 -3.43 10.10 -11.62
CA ALA A 126 -2.00 9.86 -11.62
C ALA A 126 -1.29 10.89 -10.73
N GLY A 127 -0.33 10.43 -9.94
CA GLY A 127 0.56 11.30 -9.20
C GLY A 127 1.66 11.90 -10.09
N ASP A 128 2.44 12.79 -9.53
CA ASP A 128 3.64 13.33 -10.17
C ASP A 128 4.72 12.23 -10.24
N PRO A 129 5.21 11.88 -11.45
CA PRO A 129 6.23 10.84 -11.61
C PRO A 129 7.52 11.09 -10.81
N ILE A 130 7.88 12.34 -10.58
CA ILE A 130 9.10 12.71 -9.85
C ILE A 130 8.94 12.40 -8.36
N THR A 131 7.83 12.80 -7.75
CA THR A 131 7.59 12.60 -6.31
C THR A 131 7.18 11.17 -5.98
N GLU A 132 6.69 10.39 -6.96
CA GLU A 132 6.24 9.02 -6.80
C GLU A 132 7.26 7.97 -7.29
N ALA A 133 8.41 8.39 -7.77
CA ALA A 133 9.51 7.49 -8.15
C ALA A 133 9.97 6.62 -6.97
N GLY A 134 10.48 5.43 -7.28
CA GLY A 134 11.24 4.62 -6.33
C GLY A 134 12.62 5.23 -6.05
N ILE A 135 13.27 4.75 -5.00
CA ILE A 135 14.69 5.04 -4.76
C ILE A 135 15.49 4.27 -5.82
N ILE A 136 16.41 4.94 -6.48
CA ILE A 136 17.39 4.28 -7.33
C ILE A 136 18.44 3.68 -6.39
N ALA A 137 18.57 2.36 -6.40
CA ALA A 137 19.56 1.63 -5.60
C ALA A 137 20.95 1.73 -6.23
#